data_7505fffcca83f5e1ffadbfdf8734c704
#
_entry.id   7505fffcca83f5e1ffadbfdf8734c704
#
_cell.length_a   1.000
_cell.length_b   1.000
_cell.length_c   1.000
_cell.angle_alpha   90.00
_cell.angle_beta   90.00
_cell.angle_gamma   90.00
#
_symmetry.space_group_name_H-M   'P 1'
#
loop_
_entity.id
_entity.type
_entity.pdbx_description
1 polymer ?
#
loop_
_entity_poly.entity_id
_entity_poly.type
_entity_poly.pdbx_seq_one_letter_code
_entity_poly.pdbx_strand_id
1 'polypeptide(L)'
;ANIWYLFELPNMNNPDSPLNQASIYIALALIFVLTAIIYLRKIKLTDENIIYVATFLISIVPFFLPHMHERYFYALDGLVLVYALTKRKRYYLIPLMQVSSGIAYYHYLSGFKKYFIDILGEDSVYIAVFINIVVLTIIFYDLMHLEHRTLKEDIAKMDQEINKIELTEKCDK
;
A
#
# COMPACT_ATOMS: atom_id res chain seq x y z
N ALA A 1 -13.94 4.29 1.52
CA ALA A 1 -13.44 5.67 1.62
C ALA A 1 -12.25 5.85 0.68
N ASN A 2 -12.48 6.29 -0.54
CA ASN A 2 -11.46 6.59 -1.53
C ASN A 2 -11.25 8.11 -1.67
N ILE A 3 -10.20 8.53 -2.38
CA ILE A 3 -9.83 9.95 -2.51
C ILE A 3 -10.94 10.80 -3.17
N TRP A 4 -11.77 10.20 -4.00
CA TRP A 4 -12.80 10.91 -4.77
C TRP A 4 -13.94 11.44 -3.90
N TYR A 5 -14.12 10.90 -2.69
CA TYR A 5 -15.04 11.47 -1.71
C TYR A 5 -14.68 12.90 -1.30
N LEU A 6 -13.39 13.28 -1.35
CA LEU A 6 -12.95 14.63 -1.00
C LEU A 6 -13.39 15.70 -2.01
N PHE A 7 -13.68 15.29 -3.22
CA PHE A 7 -13.96 16.24 -4.30
C PHE A 7 -15.45 16.40 -4.59
N GLU A 8 -16.32 15.57 -3.99
CA GLU A 8 -17.78 15.58 -4.19
C GLU A 8 -18.20 15.79 -5.65
N LEU A 9 -17.43 15.17 -6.58
CA LEU A 9 -17.59 15.45 -8.00
C LEU A 9 -18.91 14.88 -8.52
N PRO A 10 -19.74 15.74 -9.17
CA PRO A 10 -20.98 15.28 -9.77
C PRO A 10 -20.69 14.23 -10.86
N ASN A 11 -21.57 13.25 -11.00
CA ASN A 11 -21.48 12.16 -12.00
C ASN A 11 -20.36 11.13 -11.81
N MET A 12 -19.71 11.07 -10.66
CA MET A 12 -18.76 9.98 -10.39
C MET A 12 -19.43 8.59 -10.41
N ASN A 13 -20.74 8.53 -10.19
CA ASN A 13 -21.52 7.30 -10.24
C ASN A 13 -21.84 6.82 -11.67
N ASN A 14 -21.53 7.61 -12.69
CA ASN A 14 -21.71 7.21 -14.08
C ASN A 14 -20.38 6.56 -14.59
N PRO A 15 -20.39 5.27 -14.96
CA PRO A 15 -19.19 4.58 -15.46
C PRO A 15 -18.59 5.23 -16.72
N ASP A 16 -19.42 5.89 -17.55
CA ASP A 16 -19.01 6.54 -18.79
C ASP A 16 -18.52 7.98 -18.57
N SER A 17 -18.47 8.47 -17.34
CA SER A 17 -18.02 9.83 -17.07
C SER A 17 -16.51 9.99 -17.38
N PRO A 18 -16.09 11.12 -17.97
CA PRO A 18 -14.67 11.39 -18.22
C PRO A 18 -13.81 11.34 -16.94
N LEU A 19 -14.41 11.70 -15.80
CA LEU A 19 -13.74 11.64 -14.48
C LEU A 19 -13.47 10.20 -14.06
N ASN A 20 -14.39 9.29 -14.33
CA ASN A 20 -14.21 7.87 -14.03
C ASN A 20 -13.07 7.27 -14.87
N GLN A 21 -13.04 7.59 -16.17
CA GLN A 21 -11.93 7.17 -17.03
C GLN A 21 -10.59 7.79 -16.60
N ALA A 22 -10.57 9.07 -16.27
CA ALA A 22 -9.35 9.75 -15.80
C ALA A 22 -8.79 9.11 -14.52
N SER A 23 -9.64 8.70 -13.59
CA SER A 23 -9.21 8.05 -12.34
C SER A 23 -8.55 6.70 -12.59
N ILE A 24 -9.00 5.92 -13.56
CA ILE A 24 -8.37 4.67 -13.99
C ILE A 24 -6.97 4.96 -14.55
N TYR A 25 -6.84 5.96 -15.43
CA TYR A 25 -5.53 6.34 -15.96
C TYR A 25 -4.58 6.84 -14.88
N ILE A 26 -5.07 7.59 -13.90
CA ILE A 26 -4.27 8.04 -12.74
C ILE A 26 -3.77 6.84 -11.94
N ALA A 27 -4.63 5.87 -11.62
CA ALA A 27 -4.23 4.67 -10.90
C ALA A 27 -3.16 3.86 -11.68
N LEU A 28 -3.36 3.67 -12.99
CA LEU A 28 -2.39 2.99 -13.86
C LEU A 28 -1.06 3.76 -13.94
N ALA A 29 -1.11 5.08 -14.07
CA ALA A 29 0.09 5.93 -14.08
C ALA A 29 0.88 5.81 -12.77
N LEU A 30 0.19 5.81 -11.62
CA LEU A 30 0.84 5.63 -10.32
C LEU A 30 1.52 4.26 -10.19
N ILE A 31 0.86 3.18 -10.64
CA ILE A 31 1.45 1.83 -10.66
C ILE A 31 2.68 1.80 -11.57
N PHE A 32 2.58 2.42 -12.76
CA PHE A 32 3.70 2.49 -13.70
C PHE A 32 4.88 3.28 -13.11
N VAL A 33 4.62 4.46 -12.54
CA VAL A 33 5.65 5.29 -11.88
C VAL A 33 6.33 4.53 -10.74
N LEU A 34 5.55 3.83 -9.91
CA LEU A 34 6.11 3.01 -8.84
C LEU A 34 7.02 1.90 -9.38
N THR A 35 6.55 1.17 -10.40
CA THR A 35 7.34 0.11 -11.04
C THR A 35 8.63 0.67 -11.65
N ALA A 36 8.54 1.83 -12.30
CA ALA A 36 9.71 2.53 -12.83
C ALA A 36 10.70 2.94 -11.72
N ILE A 37 10.20 3.45 -10.59
CA ILE A 37 11.05 3.81 -9.43
C ILE A 37 11.78 2.57 -8.90
N ILE A 38 11.08 1.45 -8.72
CA ILE A 38 11.66 0.19 -8.23
C ILE A 38 12.76 -0.28 -9.18
N TYR A 39 12.49 -0.24 -10.49
CA TYR A 39 13.43 -0.65 -11.53
C TYR A 39 14.65 0.27 -11.61
N LEU A 40 14.45 1.59 -11.71
CA LEU A 40 15.53 2.57 -11.86
C LEU A 40 16.41 2.65 -10.61
N ARG A 41 15.81 2.50 -9.44
CA ARG A 41 16.56 2.51 -8.17
C ARG A 41 17.19 1.16 -7.84
N LYS A 42 16.98 0.14 -8.65
CA LYS A 42 17.48 -1.23 -8.41
C LYS A 42 17.22 -1.71 -6.98
N ILE A 43 15.99 -1.51 -6.49
CA ILE A 43 15.60 -1.91 -5.14
C ILE A 43 15.71 -3.43 -5.04
N LYS A 44 16.39 -3.93 -4.01
CA LYS A 44 16.43 -5.37 -3.72
C LYS A 44 15.02 -5.85 -3.37
N LEU A 45 14.52 -6.83 -4.10
CA LEU A 45 13.27 -7.52 -3.78
C LEU A 45 13.56 -8.65 -2.78
N THR A 46 13.87 -8.28 -1.54
CA THR A 46 13.88 -9.22 -0.42
C THR A 46 12.45 -9.52 0.02
N ASP A 47 12.23 -10.60 0.78
CA ASP A 47 10.90 -10.96 1.27
C ASP A 47 10.23 -9.80 2.02
N GLU A 48 10.99 -9.04 2.82
CA GLU A 48 10.50 -7.86 3.52
C GLU A 48 10.10 -6.73 2.54
N ASN A 49 10.94 -6.44 1.55
CA ASN A 49 10.71 -5.38 0.58
C ASN A 49 9.52 -5.70 -0.34
N ILE A 50 9.30 -6.98 -0.64
CA ILE A 50 8.12 -7.43 -1.39
C ILE A 50 6.83 -7.09 -0.63
N ILE A 51 6.82 -7.26 0.70
CA ILE A 51 5.67 -6.90 1.54
C ILE A 51 5.38 -5.40 1.42
N TYR A 52 6.40 -4.53 1.42
CA TYR A 52 6.21 -3.08 1.30
C TYR A 52 5.65 -2.70 -0.07
N VAL A 53 6.22 -3.26 -1.14
CA VAL A 53 5.75 -3.04 -2.51
C VAL A 53 4.32 -3.54 -2.68
N ALA A 54 4.02 -4.74 -2.22
CA ALA A 54 2.69 -5.33 -2.32
C ALA A 54 1.65 -4.52 -1.53
N THR A 55 1.98 -4.09 -0.31
CA THR A 55 1.09 -3.28 0.53
C THR A 55 0.78 -1.96 -0.14
N PHE A 56 1.78 -1.31 -0.73
CA PHE A 56 1.58 -0.04 -1.43
C PHE A 56 0.76 -0.21 -2.72
N LEU A 57 1.06 -1.21 -3.54
CA LEU A 57 0.32 -1.49 -4.78
C LEU A 57 -1.16 -1.81 -4.51
N ILE A 58 -1.43 -2.65 -3.50
CA ILE A 58 -2.80 -3.01 -3.13
C ILE A 58 -3.53 -1.81 -2.52
N SER A 59 -2.83 -0.86 -1.91
CA SER A 59 -3.42 0.38 -1.39
C SER A 59 -3.86 1.33 -2.49
N ILE A 60 -3.07 1.47 -3.56
CA ILE A 60 -3.35 2.40 -4.67
C ILE A 60 -4.67 2.06 -5.35
N VAL A 61 -4.91 0.78 -5.61
CA VAL A 61 -6.07 0.34 -6.38
C VAL A 61 -7.40 0.81 -5.75
N PRO A 62 -7.76 0.41 -4.51
CA PRO A 62 -9.03 0.83 -3.93
C PRO A 62 -9.08 2.31 -3.57
N PHE A 63 -7.92 2.97 -3.38
CA PHE A 63 -7.87 4.36 -3.00
C PHE A 63 -8.09 5.32 -4.18
N PHE A 64 -7.56 4.99 -5.36
CA PHE A 64 -7.64 5.84 -6.55
C PHE A 64 -8.70 5.41 -7.55
N LEU A 65 -9.17 4.16 -7.55
CA LEU A 65 -10.22 3.73 -8.45
C LEU A 65 -11.60 4.16 -7.92
N PRO A 66 -12.45 4.74 -8.79
CA PRO A 66 -13.83 5.03 -8.46
C PRO A 66 -14.64 3.73 -8.38
N HIS A 67 -15.80 3.77 -7.74
CA HIS A 67 -16.72 2.63 -7.59
C HIS A 67 -16.14 1.39 -6.89
N MET A 68 -14.96 1.53 -6.26
CA MET A 68 -14.44 0.44 -5.45
C MET A 68 -15.25 0.31 -4.17
N HIS A 69 -15.83 -0.87 -3.99
CA HIS A 69 -16.52 -1.21 -2.75
C HIS A 69 -15.54 -1.27 -1.58
N GLU A 70 -16.03 -0.93 -0.41
CA GLU A 70 -15.27 -0.94 0.85
C GLU A 70 -14.60 -2.29 1.11
N ARG A 71 -15.15 -3.39 0.58
CA ARG A 71 -14.59 -4.76 0.68
C ARG A 71 -13.18 -4.90 0.12
N TYR A 72 -12.78 -4.06 -0.82
CA TYR A 72 -11.45 -4.16 -1.42
C TYR A 72 -10.34 -3.71 -0.47
N PHE A 73 -10.69 -2.94 0.58
CA PHE A 73 -9.76 -2.61 1.65
C PHE A 73 -9.43 -3.79 2.57
N TYR A 74 -10.19 -4.89 2.50
CA TYR A 74 -9.95 -6.07 3.33
C TYR A 74 -8.55 -6.69 3.13
N ALA A 75 -8.11 -6.75 1.88
CA ALA A 75 -6.76 -7.23 1.57
C ALA A 75 -5.68 -6.29 2.12
N LEU A 76 -5.96 -4.98 2.10
CA LEU A 76 -5.06 -3.97 2.64
C LEU A 76 -4.96 -4.08 4.17
N ASP A 77 -6.05 -4.32 4.88
CA ASP A 77 -6.05 -4.52 6.34
C ASP A 77 -5.10 -5.64 6.75
N GLY A 78 -5.17 -6.79 6.05
CA GLY A 78 -4.29 -7.92 6.27
C GLY A 78 -2.82 -7.60 5.95
N LEU A 79 -2.57 -6.91 4.84
CA LEU A 79 -1.21 -6.54 4.44
C LEU A 79 -0.59 -5.48 5.34
N VAL A 80 -1.36 -4.48 5.79
CA VAL A 80 -0.88 -3.49 6.76
C VAL A 80 -0.53 -4.15 8.10
N LEU A 81 -1.28 -5.17 8.51
CA LEU A 81 -0.93 -5.97 9.68
C LEU A 81 0.43 -6.65 9.49
N VAL A 82 0.63 -7.39 8.39
CA VAL A 82 1.90 -8.07 8.10
C VAL A 82 3.05 -7.05 7.99
N TYR A 83 2.83 -5.95 7.27
CA TYR A 83 3.78 -4.86 7.14
C TYR A 83 4.21 -4.28 8.50
N ALA A 84 3.25 -3.98 9.38
CA ALA A 84 3.52 -3.40 10.68
C ALA A 84 4.25 -4.39 11.62
N LEU A 85 3.96 -5.70 11.50
CA LEU A 85 4.67 -6.75 12.23
C LEU A 85 6.12 -6.90 11.74
N THR A 86 6.35 -6.82 10.44
CA THR A 86 7.69 -6.84 9.84
C THR A 86 8.49 -5.61 10.28
N LYS A 87 7.87 -4.42 10.28
CA LYS A 87 8.51 -3.17 10.70
C LYS A 87 7.99 -2.72 12.07
N ARG A 88 8.56 -3.26 13.14
CA ARG A 88 8.11 -3.04 14.54
C ARG A 88 7.84 -1.59 14.93
N LYS A 89 8.51 -0.62 14.31
CA LYS A 89 8.28 0.82 14.54
C LYS A 89 6.93 1.32 13.99
N ARG A 90 6.19 0.50 13.23
CA ARG A 90 4.95 0.87 12.53
C ARG A 90 3.68 0.24 13.11
N TYR A 91 3.73 -0.33 14.31
CA TYR A 91 2.56 -0.94 14.95
C TYR A 91 1.34 -0.02 15.06
N TYR A 92 1.54 1.28 15.13
CA TYR A 92 0.45 2.27 15.19
C TYR A 92 -0.41 2.32 13.91
N LEU A 93 0.09 1.80 12.79
CA LEU A 93 -0.69 1.73 11.55
C LEU A 93 -1.82 0.70 11.65
N ILE A 94 -1.67 -0.34 12.49
CA ILE A 94 -2.71 -1.36 12.69
C ILE A 94 -4.02 -0.73 13.19
N PRO A 95 -4.05 -0.07 14.35
CA PRO A 95 -5.28 0.55 14.83
C PRO A 95 -5.77 1.67 13.90
N LEU A 96 -4.89 2.44 13.27
CA LEU A 96 -5.28 3.46 12.30
C LEU A 96 -6.07 2.85 11.14
N MET A 97 -5.54 1.80 10.54
CA MET A 97 -6.19 1.14 9.40
C MET A 97 -7.51 0.50 9.82
N GLN A 98 -7.55 -0.17 10.98
CA GLN A 98 -8.77 -0.77 11.50
C GLN A 98 -9.88 0.26 11.77
N VAL A 99 -9.54 1.44 12.25
CA VAL A 99 -10.50 2.54 12.42
C VAL A 99 -11.04 3.01 11.08
N SER A 100 -10.15 3.24 10.08
CA SER A 100 -10.56 3.64 8.74
C SER A 100 -11.48 2.61 8.08
N SER A 101 -11.09 1.34 8.11
CA SER A 101 -11.88 0.24 7.57
C SER A 101 -13.19 0.05 8.33
N GLY A 102 -13.17 0.18 9.66
CA GLY A 102 -14.37 0.11 10.50
C GLY A 102 -15.39 1.18 10.13
N ILE A 103 -14.97 2.42 9.90
CA ILE A 103 -15.84 3.50 9.43
C ILE A 103 -16.42 3.17 8.05
N ALA A 104 -15.58 2.71 7.12
CA ALA A 104 -15.99 2.37 5.76
C ALA A 104 -16.98 1.20 5.72
N TYR A 105 -16.71 0.12 6.49
CA TYR A 105 -17.57 -1.06 6.56
C TYR A 105 -18.88 -0.77 7.29
N TYR A 106 -18.87 0.11 8.26
CA TYR A 106 -20.07 0.46 8.99
C TYR A 106 -21.15 1.01 8.07
N HIS A 107 -20.80 1.89 7.14
CA HIS A 107 -21.75 2.40 6.15
C HIS A 107 -22.30 1.30 5.24
N TYR A 108 -21.54 0.22 5.04
CA TYR A 108 -21.95 -0.89 4.18
C TYR A 108 -22.78 -1.96 4.90
N LEU A 109 -22.39 -2.33 6.13
CA LEU A 109 -22.96 -3.48 6.84
C LEU A 109 -24.23 -3.13 7.64
N SER A 110 -24.57 -1.85 7.80
CA SER A 110 -25.49 -1.48 8.85
C SER A 110 -26.96 -1.54 8.47
N GLY A 111 -27.61 -2.62 8.90
CA GLY A 111 -28.96 -2.49 9.46
C GLY A 111 -29.04 -1.53 10.67
N PHE A 112 -27.88 -1.14 11.21
CA PHE A 112 -27.66 -0.16 12.29
C PHE A 112 -27.39 1.27 11.79
N LYS A 113 -27.60 1.55 10.51
CA LYS A 113 -27.37 2.86 9.84
C LYS A 113 -27.78 4.07 10.69
N LYS A 114 -28.86 3.94 11.45
CA LYS A 114 -29.46 5.05 12.19
C LYS A 114 -28.62 5.50 13.40
N TYR A 115 -27.99 4.57 14.10
CA TYR A 115 -27.28 4.88 15.35
C TYR A 115 -25.89 5.49 15.12
N PHE A 116 -25.17 5.04 14.11
CA PHE A 116 -23.80 5.49 13.89
C PHE A 116 -23.72 6.77 13.06
N ILE A 117 -24.64 6.94 12.10
CA ILE A 117 -24.80 8.20 11.37
C ILE A 117 -25.16 9.33 12.33
N ASP A 118 -25.99 9.05 13.33
CA ASP A 118 -26.34 10.03 14.36
C ASP A 118 -25.18 10.39 15.31
N ILE A 119 -24.19 9.50 15.48
CA ILE A 119 -23.04 9.73 16.37
C ILE A 119 -21.86 10.37 15.63
N LEU A 120 -21.51 9.89 14.44
CA LEU A 120 -20.33 10.33 13.70
C LEU A 120 -20.65 11.24 12.51
N GLY A 121 -21.92 11.27 12.05
CA GLY A 121 -22.37 12.05 10.89
C GLY A 121 -21.83 11.51 9.54
N GLU A 122 -22.29 12.10 8.46
CA GLU A 122 -21.81 11.78 7.11
C GLU A 122 -20.31 12.15 6.94
N ASP A 123 -19.83 13.08 7.75
CA ASP A 123 -18.43 13.55 7.75
C ASP A 123 -17.43 12.48 8.20
N SER A 124 -17.88 11.39 8.81
CA SER A 124 -16.98 10.29 9.23
C SER A 124 -16.19 9.67 8.07
N VAL A 125 -16.74 9.68 6.86
CA VAL A 125 -16.08 9.18 5.65
C VAL A 125 -14.82 10.01 5.35
N TYR A 126 -14.87 11.32 5.53
CA TYR A 126 -13.69 12.19 5.33
C TYR A 126 -12.55 11.85 6.30
N ILE A 127 -12.89 11.47 7.54
CA ILE A 127 -11.90 11.01 8.51
C ILE A 127 -11.23 9.73 8.02
N ALA A 128 -11.99 8.77 7.51
CA ALA A 128 -11.44 7.54 6.95
C ALA A 128 -10.54 7.81 5.74
N VAL A 129 -10.94 8.71 4.84
CA VAL A 129 -10.10 9.11 3.69
C VAL A 129 -8.80 9.75 4.16
N PHE A 130 -8.87 10.65 5.14
CA PHE A 130 -7.67 11.29 5.70
C PHE A 130 -6.72 10.27 6.33
N ILE A 131 -7.23 9.31 7.11
CA ILE A 131 -6.43 8.22 7.68
C ILE A 131 -5.74 7.43 6.56
N ASN A 132 -6.46 7.08 5.49
CA ASN A 132 -5.90 6.34 4.36
C ASN A 132 -4.77 7.12 3.66
N ILE A 133 -4.90 8.44 3.50
CA ILE A 133 -3.84 9.30 2.97
C ILE A 133 -2.60 9.22 3.85
N VAL A 134 -2.77 9.33 5.16
CA VAL A 134 -1.65 9.25 6.12
C VAL A 134 -0.96 7.90 6.03
N VAL A 135 -1.73 6.80 6.04
CA VAL A 135 -1.20 5.43 5.93
C VAL A 135 -0.43 5.25 4.62
N LEU A 136 -1.02 5.64 3.50
CA LEU A 136 -0.38 5.59 2.18
C LEU A 136 0.92 6.38 2.13
N THR A 137 0.92 7.60 2.68
CA THR A 137 2.11 8.46 2.72
C THR A 137 3.23 7.82 3.53
N ILE A 138 2.91 7.19 4.66
CA ILE A 138 3.90 6.50 5.50
C ILE A 138 4.49 5.29 4.78
N ILE A 139 3.65 4.47 4.14
CA ILE A 139 4.10 3.29 3.39
C ILE A 139 4.97 3.74 2.21
N PHE A 140 4.56 4.79 1.49
CA PHE A 140 5.34 5.36 0.39
C PHE A 140 6.70 5.91 0.87
N TYR A 141 6.70 6.64 1.98
CA TYR A 141 7.95 7.12 2.58
C TYR A 141 8.90 5.97 2.91
N ASP A 142 8.40 4.92 3.53
CA ASP A 142 9.21 3.75 3.85
C ASP A 142 9.71 3.03 2.59
N LEU A 143 8.89 2.95 1.54
CA LEU A 143 9.27 2.39 0.25
C LEU A 143 10.42 3.18 -0.40
N MET A 144 10.35 4.52 -0.32
CA MET A 144 11.39 5.40 -0.88
C MET A 144 12.72 5.33 -0.12
N HIS A 145 12.70 4.84 1.13
CA HIS A 145 13.89 4.67 1.97
C HIS A 145 14.37 3.21 2.04
N LEU A 146 13.88 2.34 1.16
CA LEU A 146 14.42 0.99 1.02
C LEU A 146 15.86 1.04 0.51
N GLU A 147 16.68 0.15 1.03
CA GLU A 147 18.08 0.05 0.64
C GLU A 147 18.24 -0.27 -0.85
N HIS A 148 19.10 0.50 -1.50
CA HIS A 148 19.49 0.23 -2.87
C HIS A 148 20.47 -0.94 -2.92
N ARG A 149 20.35 -1.74 -3.95
CA ARG A 149 21.33 -2.76 -4.27
C ARG A 149 22.62 -2.07 -4.71
N THR A 150 23.62 -2.01 -3.85
CA THR A 150 24.93 -1.47 -4.23
C THR A 150 25.71 -2.56 -4.95
N LEU A 151 26.28 -2.19 -6.11
CA LEU A 151 27.15 -3.09 -6.91
C LEU A 151 28.29 -3.68 -6.05
N LYS A 152 28.76 -2.91 -5.06
CA LYS A 152 29.79 -3.34 -4.10
C LYS A 152 29.37 -4.53 -3.24
N GLU A 153 28.10 -4.60 -2.82
CA GLU A 153 27.60 -5.72 -2.01
C GLU A 153 27.49 -7.01 -2.83
N ASP A 154 27.11 -6.89 -4.10
CA ASP A 154 27.03 -8.05 -4.98
C ASP A 154 28.42 -8.60 -5.31
N ILE A 155 29.41 -7.73 -5.56
CA ILE A 155 30.81 -8.12 -5.75
C ILE A 155 31.34 -8.78 -4.47
N ALA A 156 31.12 -8.18 -3.31
CA ALA A 156 31.59 -8.75 -2.04
C ALA A 156 30.96 -10.12 -1.72
N LYS A 157 29.71 -10.35 -2.08
CA LYS A 157 29.07 -11.66 -1.95
C LYS A 157 29.63 -12.68 -2.92
N MET A 158 29.85 -12.30 -4.17
CA MET A 158 30.49 -13.18 -5.17
C MET A 158 31.90 -13.58 -4.72
N ASP A 159 32.69 -12.63 -4.23
CA ASP A 159 34.05 -12.92 -3.72
C ASP A 159 34.01 -13.88 -2.52
N GLN A 160 33.03 -13.76 -1.63
CA GLN A 160 32.85 -14.69 -0.51
C GLN A 160 32.45 -16.10 -0.98
N GLU A 161 31.58 -16.21 -1.98
CA GLU A 161 31.20 -17.50 -2.56
C GLU A 161 32.37 -18.18 -3.27
N ILE A 162 33.16 -17.43 -4.05
CA ILE A 162 34.35 -17.94 -4.72
C ILE A 162 35.37 -18.46 -3.69
N ASN A 163 35.66 -17.67 -2.66
CA ASN A 163 36.57 -18.10 -1.59
C ASN A 163 36.09 -19.35 -0.86
N LYS A 164 34.78 -19.51 -0.69
CA LYS A 164 34.21 -20.69 -0.05
C LYS A 164 34.34 -21.94 -0.92
N ILE A 165 34.18 -21.81 -2.24
CA ILE A 165 34.38 -22.90 -3.21
C ILE A 165 35.86 -23.31 -3.23
N GLU A 166 36.79 -22.37 -3.29
CA GLU A 166 38.22 -22.66 -3.27
C GLU A 166 38.69 -23.36 -1.99
N LEU A 167 38.08 -23.02 -0.85
CA LEU A 167 38.36 -23.68 0.43
C LEU A 167 37.84 -25.12 0.45
N THR A 168 36.67 -25.39 -0.12
CA THR A 168 36.14 -26.77 -0.20
C THR A 168 36.96 -27.63 -1.14
N GLU A 169 37.41 -27.13 -2.27
CA GLU A 169 38.28 -27.88 -3.21
C GLU A 169 39.67 -28.18 -2.64
N LYS A 170 40.18 -27.36 -1.69
CA LYS A 170 41.44 -27.62 -0.98
C LYS A 170 41.32 -28.64 0.16
N CYS A 171 40.13 -28.85 0.70
CA CYS A 171 39.88 -29.85 1.74
C CYS A 171 39.64 -31.27 1.18
N ASP A 172 39.25 -31.34 -0.11
CA ASP A 172 38.99 -32.64 -0.77
C ASP A 172 40.22 -33.24 -1.50
N LYS A 173 41.36 -32.58 -1.41
CA LYS A 173 42.68 -33.05 -1.89
C LYS A 173 43.60 -33.41 -0.74
#